data_38300570807d6a5a7d66c24a4c501fa1
#
_entry.id   38300570807d6a5a7d66c24a4c501fa1
#
_cell.length_a   1.000
_cell.length_b   1.000
_cell.length_c   1.000
_cell.angle_alpha   90.00
_cell.angle_beta   90.00
_cell.angle_gamma   90.00
#
_symmetry.space_group_name_H-M   'P 1'
#
loop_
_entity.id
_entity.type
_entity.pdbx_description
1 polymer ?
#
loop_
_entity_poly.entity_id
_entity_poly.type
_entity_poly.pdbx_seq_one_letter_code
_entity_poly.pdbx_strand_id
1 'polypeptide(L)'
;MKLAGQRTDLLSETLTTILACPLDHSDLRSREEALVCDDGHVFPMEAGVPIFTDAVRREAMPSNMNPIGRDPRQGWVVDAFVDDWLVNTNGNLYARARGKLKRYPIPHWPLSPASGQIVLDVGCSWGRWCVAAGRAGYLPIGMDVHIDALAAAGRVSRQLGTVANFVCGDVEALPVRSGSVDLVFSYSVLQHIDRFKVLHFFGEVARVLKPGGLCLVQLPNAYGLYSVVRQAKRGFREARAGTFEMRYWTRSGMRQAVEKAGLRNLRFRADGFFTQDPQLSDLDLLSPLGKLIVLTSHTVRRAADLFPPLAYLADSLWVQAQSPPSS
;
A
#
# COMPACT_ATOMS: atom_id res chain seq x y z
N MET A 1 40.38 -27.06 -3.84
CA MET A 1 39.70 -26.37 -2.72
C MET A 1 38.35 -25.87 -3.23
N LYS A 2 37.28 -26.65 -2.96
CA LYS A 2 35.92 -26.33 -3.43
C LYS A 2 35.39 -25.19 -2.59
N LEU A 3 35.05 -24.04 -3.22
CA LEU A 3 34.29 -22.97 -2.61
C LEU A 3 32.92 -23.53 -2.21
N ALA A 4 32.69 -23.64 -0.90
CA ALA A 4 31.39 -23.94 -0.33
C ALA A 4 30.42 -22.84 -0.77
N GLY A 5 29.39 -23.24 -1.51
CA GLY A 5 28.33 -22.33 -1.93
C GLY A 5 27.64 -21.73 -0.71
N GLN A 6 27.68 -20.42 -0.60
CA GLN A 6 26.73 -19.69 0.22
C GLN A 6 25.34 -20.00 -0.35
N ARG A 7 24.53 -20.79 0.38
CA ARG A 7 23.08 -20.81 0.19
C ARG A 7 22.63 -19.37 0.46
N THR A 8 22.32 -18.62 -0.58
CA THR A 8 21.50 -17.41 -0.44
C THR A 8 20.16 -17.88 0.09
N ASP A 9 19.88 -17.60 1.37
CA ASP A 9 18.54 -17.74 1.90
C ASP A 9 17.63 -16.89 1.02
N LEU A 10 16.73 -17.55 0.29
CA LEU A 10 15.85 -16.92 -0.71
C LEU A 10 14.92 -15.87 -0.10
N LEU A 11 14.68 -15.94 1.21
CA LEU A 11 13.81 -15.02 1.96
C LEU A 11 14.53 -14.53 3.21
N SER A 12 14.17 -13.31 3.65
CA SER A 12 14.61 -12.81 4.96
C SER A 12 13.98 -13.65 6.09
N GLU A 13 14.65 -13.72 7.24
CA GLU A 13 14.11 -14.39 8.44
C GLU A 13 12.70 -13.90 8.78
N THR A 14 12.44 -12.61 8.64
CA THR A 14 11.11 -12.01 8.89
C THR A 14 10.04 -12.62 7.99
N LEU A 15 10.32 -12.78 6.69
CA LEU A 15 9.34 -13.37 5.76
C LEU A 15 9.05 -14.82 6.06
N THR A 16 10.06 -15.63 6.36
CA THR A 16 9.86 -17.07 6.64
C THR A 16 9.00 -17.34 7.87
N THR A 17 9.03 -16.43 8.86
CA THR A 17 8.22 -16.56 10.08
C THR A 17 6.79 -16.07 9.93
N ILE A 18 6.52 -15.20 8.94
CA ILE A 18 5.23 -14.52 8.79
C ILE A 18 4.39 -15.07 7.64
N LEU A 19 5.03 -15.52 6.56
CA LEU A 19 4.31 -16.05 5.41
C LEU A 19 3.63 -17.39 5.73
N ALA A 20 2.45 -17.56 5.13
CA ALA A 20 1.68 -18.81 5.12
C ALA A 20 1.02 -18.98 3.76
N CYS A 21 0.65 -20.21 3.43
CA CYS A 21 -0.13 -20.50 2.24
C CYS A 21 -1.46 -19.73 2.27
N PRO A 22 -1.80 -18.95 1.25
CA PRO A 22 -3.06 -18.21 1.24
C PRO A 22 -4.30 -19.08 1.04
N LEU A 23 -4.13 -20.37 0.67
CA LEU A 23 -5.22 -21.30 0.35
C LEU A 23 -5.64 -22.14 1.56
N ASP A 24 -4.69 -22.56 2.38
CA ASP A 24 -4.92 -23.46 3.54
C ASP A 24 -4.29 -22.95 4.85
N HIS A 25 -3.56 -21.84 4.81
CA HIS A 25 -2.85 -21.21 5.91
C HIS A 25 -1.75 -22.05 6.56
N SER A 26 -1.33 -23.13 5.90
CA SER A 26 -0.23 -23.97 6.35
C SER A 26 1.14 -23.29 6.16
N ASP A 27 2.15 -23.89 6.75
CA ASP A 27 3.53 -23.43 6.70
C ASP A 27 4.12 -23.55 5.30
N LEU A 28 4.96 -22.57 4.94
CA LEU A 28 5.68 -22.56 3.68
C LEU A 28 7.14 -22.96 3.88
N ARG A 29 7.65 -23.76 2.95
CA ARG A 29 9.06 -24.18 2.90
C ARG A 29 9.68 -23.74 1.58
N SER A 30 10.90 -23.26 1.63
CA SER A 30 11.66 -22.92 0.42
C SER A 30 12.10 -24.20 -0.30
N ARG A 31 11.79 -24.29 -1.59
CA ARG A 31 12.21 -25.40 -2.46
C ARG A 31 12.67 -24.82 -3.79
N GLU A 32 13.98 -24.85 -4.05
CA GLU A 32 14.59 -24.24 -5.24
C GLU A 32 14.20 -22.75 -5.38
N GLU A 33 13.50 -22.36 -6.46
CA GLU A 33 13.03 -21.00 -6.72
C GLU A 33 11.52 -20.85 -6.42
N ALA A 34 10.98 -21.61 -5.48
CA ALA A 34 9.57 -21.59 -5.10
C ALA A 34 9.37 -21.76 -3.59
N LEU A 35 8.19 -21.38 -3.12
CA LEU A 35 7.67 -21.76 -1.81
C LEU A 35 6.63 -22.85 -1.98
N VAL A 36 6.63 -23.84 -1.10
CA VAL A 36 5.69 -24.98 -1.14
C VAL A 36 5.08 -25.16 0.24
N CYS A 37 3.77 -25.39 0.33
CA CYS A 37 3.08 -25.74 1.56
C CYS A 37 2.96 -27.26 1.74
N ASP A 38 2.49 -27.69 2.90
CA ASP A 38 2.36 -29.13 3.23
C ASP A 38 1.32 -29.83 2.34
N ASP A 39 0.27 -29.12 1.87
CA ASP A 39 -0.73 -29.64 0.93
C ASP A 39 -0.27 -29.63 -0.55
N GLY A 40 0.98 -29.21 -0.80
CA GLY A 40 1.60 -29.27 -2.12
C GLY A 40 1.31 -28.06 -3.02
N HIS A 41 0.70 -26.97 -2.54
CA HIS A 41 0.58 -25.75 -3.32
C HIS A 41 1.97 -25.13 -3.54
N VAL A 42 2.24 -24.74 -4.78
CA VAL A 42 3.55 -24.22 -5.21
C VAL A 42 3.42 -22.75 -5.59
N PHE A 43 4.25 -21.89 -5.01
CA PHE A 43 4.29 -20.45 -5.23
C PHE A 43 5.66 -20.07 -5.79
N PRO A 44 5.74 -19.73 -7.10
CA PRO A 44 7.02 -19.39 -7.73
C PRO A 44 7.57 -18.07 -7.18
N MET A 45 8.87 -17.86 -7.37
CA MET A 45 9.53 -16.59 -7.07
C MET A 45 10.04 -15.95 -8.34
N GLU A 46 9.90 -14.63 -8.44
CA GLU A 46 10.43 -13.82 -9.54
C GLU A 46 11.15 -12.59 -8.97
N ALA A 47 12.39 -12.37 -9.40
CA ALA A 47 13.25 -11.30 -8.89
C ALA A 47 13.35 -11.24 -7.34
N GLY A 48 13.26 -12.38 -6.67
CA GLY A 48 13.26 -12.50 -5.21
C GLY A 48 11.91 -12.17 -4.54
N VAL A 49 10.85 -12.03 -5.32
CA VAL A 49 9.48 -11.77 -4.84
C VAL A 49 8.65 -13.05 -4.99
N PRO A 50 8.13 -13.64 -3.90
CA PRO A 50 7.23 -14.79 -3.99
C PRO A 50 5.87 -14.37 -4.53
N ILE A 51 5.26 -15.23 -5.38
CA ILE A 51 4.01 -14.96 -6.09
C ILE A 51 2.92 -15.89 -5.55
N PHE A 52 1.93 -15.30 -4.87
CA PHE A 52 0.83 -16.02 -4.20
C PHE A 52 -0.53 -15.86 -4.88
N THR A 53 -0.57 -15.31 -6.09
CA THR A 53 -1.82 -15.06 -6.81
C THR A 53 -1.67 -15.30 -8.30
N ASP A 54 -2.74 -15.75 -8.95
CA ASP A 54 -2.83 -15.82 -10.42
C ASP A 54 -3.18 -14.46 -11.05
N ALA A 55 -3.58 -13.48 -10.24
CA ALA A 55 -3.95 -12.13 -10.67
C ALA A 55 -2.73 -11.23 -10.92
N VAL A 56 -1.56 -11.80 -11.21
CA VAL A 56 -0.31 -11.07 -11.44
C VAL A 56 -0.48 -10.07 -12.59
N ARG A 57 -0.15 -8.81 -12.32
CA ARG A 57 -0.11 -7.76 -13.33
C ARG A 57 1.33 -7.44 -13.71
N ARG A 58 1.51 -7.21 -15.01
CA ARG A 58 2.81 -6.84 -15.59
C ARG A 58 2.62 -5.61 -16.46
N GLU A 59 3.56 -4.70 -16.40
CA GLU A 59 3.63 -3.58 -17.33
C GLU A 59 4.71 -3.83 -18.37
N ALA A 60 4.37 -3.58 -19.64
CA ALA A 60 5.37 -3.58 -20.69
C ALA A 60 6.30 -2.38 -20.52
N MET A 61 7.43 -2.60 -19.85
CA MET A 61 8.46 -1.56 -19.71
C MET A 61 9.17 -1.36 -21.06
N PRO A 62 9.44 -0.12 -21.48
CA PRO A 62 10.29 0.14 -22.62
C PRO A 62 11.65 -0.57 -22.44
N SER A 63 12.08 -1.32 -23.44
CA SER A 63 13.30 -2.15 -23.42
C SER A 63 14.60 -1.36 -23.19
N ASN A 64 14.55 -0.03 -23.24
CA ASN A 64 15.68 0.88 -23.03
C ASN A 64 15.71 1.55 -21.64
N MET A 65 14.82 1.16 -20.72
CA MET A 65 14.88 1.65 -19.34
C MET A 65 16.06 1.00 -18.61
N ASN A 66 17.08 1.80 -18.32
CA ASN A 66 18.16 1.39 -17.43
C ASN A 66 17.61 1.28 -15.98
N PRO A 67 17.79 0.14 -15.32
CA PRO A 67 17.57 0.09 -13.88
C PRO A 67 18.54 1.04 -13.18
N ILE A 68 18.20 1.40 -11.95
CA ILE A 68 18.92 2.36 -11.09
C ILE A 68 20.42 2.37 -11.34
N GLY A 69 20.92 3.49 -11.83
CA GLY A 69 22.34 3.77 -11.98
C GLY A 69 22.78 4.93 -11.08
N ARG A 70 24.03 4.96 -10.70
CA ARG A 70 24.70 6.16 -10.25
C ARG A 70 25.26 6.85 -11.48
N ASP A 71 24.68 7.97 -11.90
CA ASP A 71 25.37 8.84 -12.85
C ASP A 71 26.55 9.50 -12.11
N PRO A 72 27.80 9.22 -12.47
CA PRO A 72 28.96 9.80 -11.79
C PRO A 72 28.96 11.34 -11.80
N ARG A 73 28.19 11.94 -12.71
CA ARG A 73 28.09 13.39 -12.90
C ARG A 73 26.92 14.03 -12.16
N GLN A 74 25.84 13.27 -11.88
CA GLN A 74 24.58 13.80 -11.35
C GLN A 74 24.18 13.21 -9.98
N GLY A 75 24.91 12.24 -9.46
CA GLY A 75 24.58 11.57 -8.21
C GLY A 75 23.59 10.41 -8.40
N TRP A 76 22.67 10.19 -7.44
CA TRP A 76 21.69 9.12 -7.49
C TRP A 76 20.59 9.42 -8.51
N VAL A 77 20.33 8.46 -9.41
CA VAL A 77 19.23 8.52 -10.38
C VAL A 77 18.01 7.81 -9.77
N VAL A 78 16.84 8.40 -9.91
CA VAL A 78 15.58 7.78 -9.53
C VAL A 78 15.32 6.57 -10.42
N ASP A 79 14.74 5.51 -9.86
CA ASP A 79 14.35 4.32 -10.62
C ASP A 79 13.41 4.69 -11.78
N ALA A 80 13.74 4.24 -12.98
CA ALA A 80 13.01 4.61 -14.20
C ALA A 80 11.54 4.14 -14.17
N PHE A 81 11.26 2.97 -13.57
CA PHE A 81 9.88 2.51 -13.37
C PHE A 81 9.12 3.50 -12.48
N VAL A 82 9.70 3.93 -11.37
CA VAL A 82 9.04 4.87 -10.43
C VAL A 82 8.77 6.20 -11.10
N ASP A 83 9.71 6.73 -11.88
CA ASP A 83 9.54 8.01 -12.59
C ASP A 83 8.40 7.94 -13.63
N ASP A 84 8.31 6.84 -14.38
CA ASP A 84 7.22 6.63 -15.34
C ASP A 84 5.88 6.32 -14.64
N TRP A 85 5.90 5.49 -13.59
CA TRP A 85 4.72 5.03 -12.85
C TRP A 85 4.17 6.05 -11.85
N LEU A 86 4.82 7.21 -11.71
CA LEU A 86 4.53 8.22 -10.70
C LEU A 86 3.05 8.61 -10.62
N VAL A 87 2.41 8.85 -11.77
CA VAL A 87 1.00 9.29 -11.83
C VAL A 87 0.05 8.17 -11.39
N ASN A 88 0.38 6.93 -11.70
CA ASN A 88 -0.43 5.77 -11.31
C ASN A 88 -0.44 5.58 -9.79
N THR A 89 0.67 5.87 -9.12
CA THR A 89 0.80 5.73 -7.66
C THR A 89 0.39 6.98 -6.89
N ASN A 90 0.82 8.17 -7.37
CA ASN A 90 0.66 9.44 -6.64
C ASN A 90 -0.50 10.30 -7.17
N GLY A 91 -1.09 9.92 -8.31
CA GLY A 91 -2.21 10.63 -8.92
C GLY A 91 -1.82 11.81 -9.82
N ASN A 92 -2.83 12.39 -10.46
CA ASN A 92 -2.67 13.40 -11.53
C ASN A 92 -2.00 14.71 -11.09
N LEU A 93 -1.94 15.02 -9.80
CA LEU A 93 -1.22 16.20 -9.31
C LEU A 93 0.28 16.13 -9.64
N TYR A 94 0.83 14.92 -9.76
CA TYR A 94 2.23 14.65 -10.06
C TYR A 94 2.55 14.55 -11.57
N ALA A 95 1.57 14.72 -12.45
CA ALA A 95 1.76 14.54 -13.90
C ALA A 95 2.89 15.41 -14.47
N ARG A 96 3.14 16.60 -13.90
CA ARG A 96 4.24 17.50 -14.33
C ARG A 96 5.62 16.95 -13.99
N ALA A 97 5.74 16.14 -12.95
CA ALA A 97 7.00 15.59 -12.46
C ALA A 97 7.39 14.28 -13.13
N ARG A 98 6.44 13.59 -13.82
CA ARG A 98 6.69 12.35 -14.54
C ARG A 98 7.80 12.53 -15.59
N GLY A 99 8.75 11.62 -15.64
CA GLY A 99 9.92 11.66 -16.51
C GLY A 99 10.99 12.68 -16.07
N LYS A 100 10.88 13.27 -14.87
CA LYS A 100 11.74 14.36 -14.38
C LYS A 100 12.05 14.28 -12.90
N LEU A 101 11.76 13.15 -12.26
CA LEU A 101 11.98 12.99 -10.82
C LEU A 101 13.49 13.10 -10.50
N LYS A 102 13.81 13.96 -9.55
CA LYS A 102 15.16 14.10 -8.96
C LYS A 102 15.28 13.45 -7.59
N ARG A 103 14.16 13.08 -6.99
CA ARG A 103 14.05 12.40 -5.71
C ARG A 103 12.76 11.58 -5.65
N TYR A 104 12.72 10.58 -4.79
CA TYR A 104 11.50 9.83 -4.53
C TYR A 104 10.53 10.65 -3.67
N PRO A 105 9.22 10.72 -4.01
CA PRO A 105 8.19 11.32 -3.18
C PRO A 105 7.79 10.36 -2.04
N ILE A 106 8.61 10.32 -0.98
CA ILE A 106 8.34 9.51 0.20
C ILE A 106 7.40 10.28 1.13
N PRO A 107 6.22 9.74 1.46
CA PRO A 107 5.24 10.44 2.31
C PRO A 107 5.69 10.48 3.77
N HIS A 108 5.06 11.37 4.54
CA HIS A 108 5.21 11.36 5.99
C HIS A 108 4.38 10.21 6.58
N TRP A 109 5.03 9.39 7.42
CA TRP A 109 4.35 8.27 8.08
C TRP A 109 3.30 8.78 9.09
N PRO A 110 2.03 8.28 9.05
CA PRO A 110 0.92 8.87 9.79
C PRO A 110 0.79 8.40 11.25
N LEU A 111 1.63 7.47 11.67
CA LEU A 111 1.62 6.90 13.03
C LEU A 111 2.90 7.25 13.77
N SER A 112 2.89 6.99 15.09
CA SER A 112 4.09 7.14 15.94
C SER A 112 5.22 6.20 15.48
N PRO A 113 6.48 6.56 15.74
CA PRO A 113 7.60 5.68 15.52
C PRO A 113 7.43 4.33 16.25
N ALA A 114 8.00 3.29 15.66
CA ALA A 114 7.95 1.92 16.13
C ALA A 114 9.35 1.41 16.54
N SER A 115 9.38 0.22 17.12
CA SER A 115 10.62 -0.48 17.49
C SER A 115 10.52 -1.94 17.00
N GLY A 116 10.46 -2.11 15.66
CA GLY A 116 10.42 -3.44 15.04
C GLY A 116 9.02 -4.06 14.90
N GLN A 117 7.93 -3.27 15.09
CA GLN A 117 6.59 -3.76 14.79
C GLN A 117 6.44 -4.05 13.29
N ILE A 118 5.75 -5.15 12.98
CA ILE A 118 5.56 -5.61 11.61
C ILE A 118 4.36 -4.89 11.01
N VAL A 119 4.56 -4.25 9.86
CA VAL A 119 3.48 -3.65 9.06
C VAL A 119 3.34 -4.37 7.73
N LEU A 120 2.12 -4.79 7.40
CA LEU A 120 1.72 -5.25 6.08
C LEU A 120 1.10 -4.08 5.30
N ASP A 121 1.82 -3.59 4.27
CA ASP A 121 1.35 -2.53 3.36
C ASP A 121 0.68 -3.15 2.14
N VAL A 122 -0.66 -3.15 2.13
CA VAL A 122 -1.48 -3.79 1.09
C VAL A 122 -1.76 -2.82 -0.05
N GLY A 123 -1.30 -3.17 -1.26
CA GLY A 123 -1.29 -2.31 -2.44
C GLY A 123 -0.13 -1.33 -2.40
N CYS A 124 1.07 -1.81 -2.05
CA CYS A 124 2.24 -0.99 -1.78
C CYS A 124 2.85 -0.34 -3.04
N SER A 125 2.51 -0.83 -4.26
CA SER A 125 3.11 -0.38 -5.52
C SER A 125 4.66 -0.40 -5.44
N TRP A 126 5.36 0.68 -5.80
CA TRP A 126 6.81 0.79 -5.69
C TRP A 126 7.34 1.03 -4.25
N GLY A 127 6.53 0.80 -3.23
CA GLY A 127 6.95 0.73 -1.83
C GLY A 127 7.17 2.07 -1.12
N ARG A 128 6.59 3.19 -1.58
CA ARG A 128 6.79 4.51 -0.94
C ARG A 128 6.39 4.53 0.53
N TRP A 129 5.30 3.86 0.89
CA TRP A 129 4.84 3.75 2.27
C TRP A 129 5.65 2.74 3.08
N CYS A 130 6.15 1.66 2.44
CA CYS A 130 7.12 0.76 3.07
C CYS A 130 8.40 1.49 3.47
N VAL A 131 8.93 2.38 2.59
CA VAL A 131 10.10 3.22 2.93
C VAL A 131 9.77 4.18 4.09
N ALA A 132 8.59 4.82 4.07
CA ALA A 132 8.16 5.71 5.14
C ALA A 132 8.04 4.96 6.49
N ALA A 133 7.42 3.77 6.48
CA ALA A 133 7.28 2.90 7.66
C ALA A 133 8.65 2.43 8.18
N GLY A 134 9.54 1.97 7.31
CA GLY A 134 10.89 1.55 7.70
C GLY A 134 11.70 2.65 8.34
N ARG A 135 11.63 3.89 7.82
CA ARG A 135 12.25 5.08 8.44
C ARG A 135 11.64 5.43 9.80
N ALA A 136 10.39 5.04 10.03
CA ALA A 136 9.71 5.19 11.31
C ALA A 136 9.96 4.02 12.28
N GLY A 137 10.83 3.04 11.93
CA GLY A 137 11.25 1.94 12.79
C GLY A 137 10.36 0.69 12.71
N TYR A 138 9.43 0.62 11.76
CA TYR A 138 8.66 -0.59 11.47
C TYR A 138 9.47 -1.58 10.62
N LEU A 139 9.03 -2.84 10.61
CA LEU A 139 9.48 -3.88 9.67
C LEU A 139 8.40 -4.04 8.58
N PRO A 140 8.52 -3.37 7.43
CA PRO A 140 7.50 -3.39 6.41
C PRO A 140 7.58 -4.63 5.53
N ILE A 141 6.39 -5.19 5.25
CA ILE A 141 6.12 -6.17 4.21
C ILE A 141 5.16 -5.52 3.24
N GLY A 142 5.63 -5.23 2.02
CA GLY A 142 4.80 -4.66 0.96
C GLY A 142 4.16 -5.78 0.14
N MET A 143 2.86 -5.68 -0.10
CA MET A 143 2.12 -6.59 -0.97
C MET A 143 1.44 -5.83 -2.09
N ASP A 144 1.56 -6.32 -3.32
CA ASP A 144 0.86 -5.81 -4.50
C ASP A 144 0.65 -6.92 -5.53
N VAL A 145 -0.25 -6.73 -6.48
CA VAL A 145 -0.43 -7.65 -7.62
C VAL A 145 0.50 -7.32 -8.80
N HIS A 146 1.13 -6.14 -8.78
CA HIS A 146 2.05 -5.65 -9.81
C HIS A 146 3.49 -6.08 -9.54
N ILE A 147 3.95 -7.14 -10.21
CA ILE A 147 5.29 -7.70 -9.98
C ILE A 147 6.42 -6.71 -10.34
N ASP A 148 6.27 -5.93 -11.41
CA ASP A 148 7.27 -4.94 -11.81
C ASP A 148 7.39 -3.79 -10.81
N ALA A 149 6.27 -3.39 -10.20
CA ALA A 149 6.26 -2.40 -9.13
C ALA A 149 6.95 -2.93 -7.87
N LEU A 150 6.74 -4.21 -7.51
CA LEU A 150 7.41 -4.86 -6.38
C LEU A 150 8.92 -5.01 -6.62
N ALA A 151 9.33 -5.35 -7.85
CA ALA A 151 10.74 -5.38 -8.22
C ALA A 151 11.37 -3.98 -8.09
N ALA A 152 10.67 -2.93 -8.51
CA ALA A 152 11.10 -1.54 -8.32
C ALA A 152 11.15 -1.18 -6.81
N ALA A 153 10.15 -1.60 -6.02
CA ALA A 153 10.12 -1.38 -4.58
C ALA A 153 11.35 -1.97 -3.88
N GLY A 154 11.76 -3.19 -4.25
CA GLY A 154 12.99 -3.82 -3.77
C GLY A 154 14.25 -3.01 -4.11
N ARG A 155 14.35 -2.47 -5.34
CA ARG A 155 15.47 -1.61 -5.76
C ARG A 155 15.49 -0.28 -4.98
N VAL A 156 14.34 0.39 -4.89
CA VAL A 156 14.18 1.68 -4.18
C VAL A 156 14.52 1.53 -2.70
N SER A 157 14.02 0.49 -2.04
CA SER A 157 14.29 0.24 -0.62
C SER A 157 15.78 0.06 -0.36
N ARG A 158 16.47 -0.74 -1.18
CA ARG A 158 17.93 -0.90 -1.09
C ARG A 158 18.67 0.43 -1.34
N GLN A 159 18.25 1.19 -2.35
CA GLN A 159 18.86 2.50 -2.66
C GLN A 159 18.71 3.50 -1.52
N LEU A 160 17.57 3.47 -0.81
CA LEU A 160 17.28 4.36 0.30
C LEU A 160 17.73 3.82 1.67
N GLY A 161 18.39 2.67 1.70
CA GLY A 161 18.90 2.03 2.92
C GLY A 161 17.78 1.58 3.87
N THR A 162 16.59 1.23 3.32
CA THR A 162 15.46 0.77 4.10
C THR A 162 15.31 -0.74 3.96
N VAL A 163 15.22 -1.46 5.09
CA VAL A 163 14.92 -2.89 5.10
C VAL A 163 13.41 -3.05 4.90
N ALA A 164 13.01 -3.67 3.79
CA ALA A 164 11.62 -3.98 3.46
C ALA A 164 11.56 -5.28 2.66
N ASN A 165 10.50 -6.04 2.85
CA ASN A 165 10.23 -7.26 2.12
C ASN A 165 9.02 -7.07 1.22
N PHE A 166 8.96 -7.84 0.11
CA PHE A 166 7.88 -7.68 -0.87
C PHE A 166 7.33 -9.04 -1.30
N VAL A 167 6.01 -9.11 -1.46
CA VAL A 167 5.29 -10.31 -1.91
C VAL A 167 4.23 -9.93 -2.95
N CYS A 168 4.06 -10.77 -3.97
CA CYS A 168 2.98 -10.61 -4.94
C CYS A 168 1.76 -11.39 -4.45
N GLY A 169 0.67 -10.66 -4.15
CA GLY A 169 -0.53 -11.27 -3.57
C GLY A 169 -1.79 -10.43 -3.80
N ASP A 170 -2.96 -11.07 -3.62
CA ASP A 170 -4.27 -10.44 -3.73
C ASP A 170 -4.86 -10.15 -2.34
N VAL A 171 -5.73 -9.16 -2.27
CA VAL A 171 -6.41 -8.72 -1.02
C VAL A 171 -7.40 -9.76 -0.48
N GLU A 172 -7.86 -10.69 -1.32
CA GLU A 172 -8.85 -11.70 -0.93
C GLU A 172 -8.24 -12.87 -0.13
N ALA A 173 -6.92 -13.06 -0.23
CA ALA A 173 -6.21 -14.14 0.46
C ALA A 173 -4.78 -13.68 0.79
N LEU A 174 -4.61 -13.11 1.98
CA LEU A 174 -3.33 -12.59 2.41
C LEU A 174 -2.37 -13.75 2.73
N PRO A 175 -1.18 -13.83 2.08
CA PRO A 175 -0.22 -14.92 2.30
C PRO A 175 0.55 -14.75 3.62
N VAL A 176 -0.19 -14.52 4.69
CA VAL A 176 0.34 -14.14 6.01
C VAL A 176 -0.35 -14.97 7.09
N ARG A 177 0.42 -15.45 8.05
CA ARG A 177 -0.08 -16.21 9.20
C ARG A 177 -1.10 -15.44 10.00
N SER A 178 -2.06 -16.17 10.57
CA SER A 178 -3.02 -15.59 11.53
C SER A 178 -2.28 -15.00 12.74
N GLY A 179 -2.70 -13.82 13.19
CA GLY A 179 -2.18 -13.19 14.39
C GLY A 179 -0.67 -12.85 14.34
N SER A 180 -0.10 -12.54 13.18
CA SER A 180 1.36 -12.39 13.02
C SER A 180 1.82 -10.94 12.79
N VAL A 181 0.94 -10.02 12.37
CA VAL A 181 1.31 -8.64 12.08
C VAL A 181 0.73 -7.66 13.09
N ASP A 182 1.46 -6.58 13.38
CA ASP A 182 1.06 -5.55 14.35
C ASP A 182 0.16 -4.50 13.70
N LEU A 183 0.35 -4.26 12.41
CA LEU A 183 -0.37 -3.24 11.63
C LEU A 183 -0.65 -3.75 10.22
N VAL A 184 -1.91 -3.65 9.78
CA VAL A 184 -2.27 -3.68 8.35
C VAL A 184 -2.52 -2.25 7.89
N PHE A 185 -1.77 -1.84 6.87
CA PHE A 185 -1.83 -0.52 6.26
C PHE A 185 -2.28 -0.65 4.80
N SER A 186 -3.08 0.29 4.31
CA SER A 186 -3.41 0.37 2.87
C SER A 186 -3.76 1.81 2.49
N TYR A 187 -3.12 2.34 1.47
CA TYR A 187 -3.33 3.73 1.05
C TYR A 187 -3.81 3.83 -0.39
N SER A 188 -5.03 4.30 -0.58
CA SER A 188 -5.60 4.58 -1.91
C SER A 188 -5.74 3.34 -2.82
N VAL A 189 -6.09 2.20 -2.25
CA VAL A 189 -6.22 0.89 -2.93
C VAL A 189 -7.67 0.41 -2.99
N LEU A 190 -8.37 0.40 -1.86
CA LEU A 190 -9.69 -0.23 -1.72
C LEU A 190 -10.77 0.37 -2.63
N GLN A 191 -10.58 1.60 -3.11
CA GLN A 191 -11.46 2.22 -4.09
C GLN A 191 -11.41 1.58 -5.48
N HIS A 192 -10.36 0.82 -5.78
CA HIS A 192 -10.19 0.12 -7.06
C HIS A 192 -10.63 -1.34 -7.01
N ILE A 193 -11.09 -1.80 -5.85
CA ILE A 193 -11.46 -3.18 -5.56
C ILE A 193 -12.97 -3.29 -5.46
N ASP A 194 -13.55 -4.39 -5.97
CA ASP A 194 -14.98 -4.66 -5.87
C ASP A 194 -15.42 -4.74 -4.41
N ARG A 195 -16.62 -4.22 -4.11
CA ARG A 195 -17.09 -4.09 -2.72
C ARG A 195 -17.10 -5.41 -1.96
N PHE A 196 -17.46 -6.52 -2.63
CA PHE A 196 -17.47 -7.83 -1.98
C PHE A 196 -16.06 -8.29 -1.61
N LYS A 197 -15.05 -8.00 -2.45
CA LYS A 197 -13.64 -8.29 -2.15
C LYS A 197 -13.11 -7.45 -0.99
N VAL A 198 -13.59 -6.20 -0.85
CA VAL A 198 -13.25 -5.38 0.33
C VAL A 198 -13.82 -5.97 1.63
N LEU A 199 -14.98 -6.63 1.58
CA LEU A 199 -15.50 -7.35 2.74
C LEU A 199 -14.60 -8.55 3.10
N HIS A 200 -14.16 -9.33 2.13
CA HIS A 200 -13.19 -10.41 2.33
C HIS A 200 -11.86 -9.88 2.88
N PHE A 201 -11.36 -8.79 2.30
CA PHE A 201 -10.14 -8.12 2.79
C PHE A 201 -10.21 -7.80 4.29
N PHE A 202 -11.30 -7.22 4.80
CA PHE A 202 -11.40 -6.95 6.23
C PHE A 202 -11.47 -8.22 7.09
N GLY A 203 -12.03 -9.32 6.58
CA GLY A 203 -11.94 -10.64 7.20
C GLY A 203 -10.50 -11.13 7.33
N GLU A 204 -9.74 -11.03 6.26
CA GLU A 204 -8.32 -11.36 6.24
C GLU A 204 -7.49 -10.44 7.15
N VAL A 205 -7.80 -9.13 7.17
CA VAL A 205 -7.19 -8.19 8.11
C VAL A 205 -7.40 -8.63 9.57
N ALA A 206 -8.63 -9.01 9.91
CA ALA A 206 -8.94 -9.49 11.27
C ALA A 206 -8.19 -10.79 11.59
N ARG A 207 -7.99 -11.67 10.61
CA ARG A 207 -7.23 -12.92 10.76
C ARG A 207 -5.74 -12.69 11.00
N VAL A 208 -5.10 -11.83 10.19
CA VAL A 208 -3.63 -11.67 10.22
C VAL A 208 -3.14 -10.76 11.34
N LEU A 209 -3.99 -9.85 11.84
CA LEU A 209 -3.62 -8.96 12.93
C LEU A 209 -3.43 -9.72 14.24
N LYS A 210 -2.38 -9.40 14.97
CA LYS A 210 -2.22 -9.78 16.37
C LYS A 210 -3.40 -9.25 17.19
N PRO A 211 -3.72 -9.88 18.34
CA PRO A 211 -4.67 -9.30 19.27
C PRO A 211 -4.29 -7.86 19.64
N GLY A 212 -5.26 -6.93 19.53
CA GLY A 212 -5.01 -5.49 19.71
C GLY A 212 -4.29 -4.81 18.55
N GLY A 213 -3.92 -5.54 17.49
CA GLY A 213 -3.26 -5.01 16.30
C GLY A 213 -4.12 -3.99 15.56
N LEU A 214 -3.48 -3.12 14.79
CA LEU A 214 -4.10 -1.96 14.18
C LEU A 214 -4.35 -2.19 12.68
N CYS A 215 -5.55 -1.81 12.22
CA CYS A 215 -5.86 -1.61 10.81
C CYS A 215 -5.94 -0.12 10.51
N LEU A 216 -5.18 0.36 9.52
CA LEU A 216 -5.21 1.75 9.07
C LEU A 216 -5.31 1.81 7.55
N VAL A 217 -6.46 2.16 7.02
CA VAL A 217 -6.69 2.26 5.58
C VAL A 217 -7.14 3.66 5.18
N GLN A 218 -6.69 4.12 4.00
CA GLN A 218 -7.13 5.39 3.41
C GLN A 218 -7.95 5.12 2.16
N LEU A 219 -9.06 5.82 2.01
CA LEU A 219 -9.96 5.68 0.88
C LEU A 219 -10.79 6.95 0.63
N PRO A 220 -11.35 7.13 -0.60
CA PRO A 220 -12.20 8.26 -0.91
C PRO A 220 -13.56 8.15 -0.23
N ASN A 221 -14.01 9.30 0.32
CA ASN A 221 -15.31 9.47 0.95
C ASN A 221 -16.39 9.80 -0.10
N ALA A 222 -17.51 9.09 -0.05
CA ALA A 222 -18.64 9.33 -0.97
C ALA A 222 -19.22 10.77 -0.85
N TYR A 223 -19.14 11.37 0.32
CA TYR A 223 -19.66 12.72 0.60
C TYR A 223 -18.60 13.82 0.56
N GLY A 224 -17.37 13.50 0.15
CA GLY A 224 -16.35 14.52 -0.07
C GLY A 224 -16.75 15.51 -1.16
N LEU A 225 -16.34 16.77 -1.00
CA LEU A 225 -16.74 17.85 -1.92
C LEU A 225 -16.40 17.54 -3.38
N TYR A 226 -15.17 17.14 -3.65
CA TYR A 226 -14.73 16.78 -5.00
C TYR A 226 -15.21 15.40 -5.43
N SER A 227 -15.38 14.49 -4.47
CA SER A 227 -15.92 13.16 -4.69
C SER A 227 -17.36 13.20 -5.22
N VAL A 228 -18.22 14.06 -4.65
CA VAL A 228 -19.59 14.28 -5.12
C VAL A 228 -19.60 14.83 -6.55
N VAL A 229 -18.74 15.80 -6.88
CA VAL A 229 -18.62 16.31 -8.26
C VAL A 229 -18.21 15.21 -9.25
N ARG A 230 -17.27 14.35 -8.87
CA ARG A 230 -16.86 13.20 -9.70
C ARG A 230 -17.98 12.18 -9.89
N GLN A 231 -18.73 11.88 -8.84
CA GLN A 231 -19.88 10.96 -8.90
C GLN A 231 -20.99 11.55 -9.78
N ALA A 232 -21.30 12.86 -9.63
CA ALA A 232 -22.28 13.56 -10.47
C ALA A 232 -21.91 13.52 -11.96
N LYS A 233 -20.64 13.75 -12.33
CA LYS A 233 -20.15 13.62 -13.72
C LYS A 233 -20.34 12.21 -14.29
N ARG A 234 -20.46 11.18 -13.44
CA ARG A 234 -20.74 9.78 -13.82
C ARG A 234 -22.22 9.44 -13.70
N GLY A 235 -23.11 10.41 -13.44
CA GLY A 235 -24.54 10.19 -13.18
C GLY A 235 -24.80 9.34 -11.94
N PHE A 236 -23.92 9.40 -10.92
CA PHE A 236 -23.96 8.60 -9.68
C PHE A 236 -24.00 7.08 -9.92
N ARG A 237 -23.64 6.61 -11.12
CA ARG A 237 -23.60 5.17 -11.37
C ARG A 237 -22.49 4.50 -10.54
N GLU A 238 -22.78 3.30 -10.07
CA GLU A 238 -21.78 2.46 -9.43
C GLU A 238 -20.66 2.07 -10.42
N ALA A 239 -19.46 1.87 -9.91
CA ALA A 239 -18.34 1.38 -10.72
C ALA A 239 -18.64 -0.05 -11.21
N ARG A 240 -18.27 -0.36 -12.46
CA ARG A 240 -18.45 -1.69 -13.02
C ARG A 240 -17.59 -2.70 -12.28
N ALA A 241 -18.13 -3.89 -12.01
CA ALA A 241 -17.38 -4.99 -11.43
C ALA A 241 -16.19 -5.39 -12.32
N GLY A 242 -15.08 -5.78 -11.72
CA GLY A 242 -13.85 -6.17 -12.42
C GLY A 242 -13.09 -5.03 -13.11
N THR A 243 -13.50 -3.76 -12.94
CA THR A 243 -12.82 -2.61 -13.52
C THR A 243 -12.04 -1.83 -12.46
N PHE A 244 -11.02 -1.06 -12.92
CA PHE A 244 -10.25 -0.15 -12.07
C PHE A 244 -10.96 1.19 -11.82
N GLU A 245 -12.28 1.28 -12.07
CA GLU A 245 -13.08 2.46 -11.79
C GLU A 245 -13.14 2.72 -10.27
N MET A 246 -13.09 4.01 -9.90
CA MET A 246 -13.10 4.42 -8.50
C MET A 246 -14.45 4.16 -7.84
N ARG A 247 -14.44 3.50 -6.69
CA ARG A 247 -15.60 3.25 -5.81
C ARG A 247 -15.50 4.15 -4.60
N TYR A 248 -16.60 4.79 -4.27
CA TYR A 248 -16.70 5.69 -3.12
C TYR A 248 -17.42 4.98 -1.99
N TRP A 249 -16.89 5.14 -0.79
CA TRP A 249 -17.48 4.54 0.41
C TRP A 249 -18.11 5.60 1.29
N THR A 250 -19.32 5.31 1.79
CA THR A 250 -19.89 6.08 2.89
C THR A 250 -19.27 5.62 4.21
N ARG A 251 -19.24 6.50 5.20
CA ARG A 251 -18.75 6.12 6.54
C ARG A 251 -19.58 4.98 7.14
N SER A 252 -20.91 4.97 6.93
CA SER A 252 -21.79 3.89 7.39
C SER A 252 -21.49 2.56 6.71
N GLY A 253 -21.31 2.55 5.38
CA GLY A 253 -20.95 1.34 4.64
C GLY A 253 -19.58 0.79 5.05
N MET A 254 -18.60 1.67 5.27
CA MET A 254 -17.28 1.27 5.75
C MET A 254 -17.33 0.75 7.19
N ARG A 255 -18.11 1.40 8.07
CA ARG A 255 -18.37 0.91 9.44
C ARG A 255 -18.91 -0.50 9.42
N GLN A 256 -19.96 -0.74 8.62
CA GLN A 256 -20.58 -2.06 8.50
C GLN A 256 -19.58 -3.13 8.02
N ALA A 257 -18.73 -2.80 7.03
CA ALA A 257 -17.72 -3.72 6.53
C ALA A 257 -16.69 -4.10 7.60
N VAL A 258 -16.18 -3.12 8.33
CA VAL A 258 -15.17 -3.28 9.39
C VAL A 258 -15.74 -4.05 10.60
N GLU A 259 -16.93 -3.66 11.07
CA GLU A 259 -17.57 -4.29 12.23
C GLU A 259 -18.01 -5.73 11.93
N LYS A 260 -18.48 -6.02 10.70
CA LYS A 260 -18.80 -7.39 10.26
C LYS A 260 -17.59 -8.32 10.28
N ALA A 261 -16.39 -7.80 10.04
CA ALA A 261 -15.14 -8.54 10.14
C ALA A 261 -14.67 -8.76 11.59
N GLY A 262 -15.38 -8.24 12.60
CA GLY A 262 -15.02 -8.36 14.02
C GLY A 262 -14.01 -7.32 14.51
N LEU A 263 -13.59 -6.38 13.65
CA LEU A 263 -12.72 -5.28 14.05
C LEU A 263 -13.51 -4.26 14.89
N ARG A 264 -12.85 -3.62 15.84
CA ARG A 264 -13.45 -2.73 16.83
C ARG A 264 -12.73 -1.37 16.88
N ASN A 265 -13.21 -0.47 17.76
CA ASN A 265 -12.61 0.85 18.00
C ASN A 265 -12.47 1.69 16.73
N LEU A 266 -13.48 1.61 15.86
CA LEU A 266 -13.48 2.28 14.56
C LEU A 266 -13.48 3.81 14.71
N ARG A 267 -12.51 4.45 14.07
CA ARG A 267 -12.36 5.91 14.01
C ARG A 267 -12.19 6.36 12.57
N PHE A 268 -12.79 7.52 12.23
CA PHE A 268 -12.60 8.20 10.96
C PHE A 268 -11.89 9.53 11.20
N ARG A 269 -10.87 9.82 10.39
CA ARG A 269 -10.17 11.10 10.39
C ARG A 269 -10.07 11.61 8.96
N ALA A 270 -10.23 12.92 8.75
CA ALA A 270 -9.98 13.53 7.46
C ALA A 270 -8.51 13.36 7.07
N ASP A 271 -8.25 12.93 5.83
CA ASP A 271 -6.92 12.90 5.24
C ASP A 271 -6.73 14.10 4.30
N GLY A 272 -7.61 14.28 3.31
CA GLY A 272 -7.49 15.36 2.34
C GLY A 272 -8.82 15.93 1.87
N PHE A 273 -8.75 17.20 1.43
CA PHE A 273 -9.81 17.93 0.75
C PHE A 273 -9.33 18.29 -0.66
N PHE A 274 -10.20 18.20 -1.66
CA PHE A 274 -9.92 18.48 -3.09
C PHE A 274 -8.87 17.56 -3.74
N THR A 275 -8.22 16.71 -2.97
CA THR A 275 -7.25 15.70 -3.41
C THR A 275 -7.28 14.50 -2.48
N GLN A 276 -6.74 13.37 -2.94
CA GLN A 276 -6.66 12.13 -2.17
C GLN A 276 -5.26 11.87 -1.59
N ASP A 277 -4.25 12.61 -2.03
CA ASP A 277 -2.87 12.48 -1.56
C ASP A 277 -2.22 13.86 -1.34
N PRO A 278 -2.57 14.56 -0.24
CA PRO A 278 -2.09 15.90 0.04
C PRO A 278 -0.73 15.90 0.76
N GLN A 279 0.37 15.55 0.07
CA GLN A 279 1.70 15.51 0.68
C GLN A 279 2.39 16.89 0.62
N LEU A 280 2.58 17.54 1.77
CA LEU A 280 3.33 18.82 1.85
C LEU A 280 4.81 18.66 1.47
N SER A 281 5.39 17.49 1.71
CA SER A 281 6.78 17.18 1.35
C SER A 281 7.04 17.27 -0.15
N ASP A 282 6.00 17.22 -0.98
CA ASP A 282 6.12 17.09 -2.42
C ASP A 282 5.72 18.36 -3.19
N LEU A 283 5.56 19.51 -2.50
CA LEU A 283 5.17 20.76 -3.14
C LEU A 283 6.08 21.17 -4.30
N ASP A 284 7.38 20.88 -4.24
CA ASP A 284 8.34 21.18 -5.31
C ASP A 284 8.09 20.37 -6.60
N LEU A 285 7.44 19.21 -6.49
CA LEU A 285 7.07 18.35 -7.62
C LEU A 285 5.78 18.79 -8.31
N LEU A 286 4.98 19.64 -7.66
CA LEU A 286 3.64 20.00 -8.12
C LEU A 286 3.62 21.27 -8.97
N SER A 287 2.58 21.39 -9.81
CA SER A 287 2.27 22.63 -10.50
C SER A 287 1.82 23.73 -9.51
N PRO A 288 1.82 25.03 -9.89
CA PRO A 288 1.30 26.10 -9.01
C PRO A 288 -0.12 25.83 -8.49
N LEU A 289 -1.01 25.33 -9.35
CA LEU A 289 -2.37 24.92 -8.95
C LEU A 289 -2.34 23.73 -8.00
N GLY A 290 -1.50 22.72 -8.27
CA GLY A 290 -1.33 21.58 -7.38
C GLY A 290 -0.83 21.97 -5.99
N LYS A 291 0.12 22.91 -5.92
CA LYS A 291 0.58 23.50 -4.64
C LYS A 291 -0.57 24.15 -3.88
N LEU A 292 -1.36 24.99 -4.57
CA LEU A 292 -2.51 25.64 -3.96
C LEU A 292 -3.52 24.62 -3.43
N ILE A 293 -3.84 23.58 -4.19
CA ILE A 293 -4.74 22.51 -3.77
C ILE A 293 -4.23 21.83 -2.49
N VAL A 294 -2.96 21.45 -2.44
CA VAL A 294 -2.37 20.76 -1.27
C VAL A 294 -2.34 21.68 -0.05
N LEU A 295 -1.93 22.95 -0.21
CA LEU A 295 -1.91 23.93 0.90
C LEU A 295 -3.32 24.19 1.44
N THR A 296 -4.31 24.38 0.55
CA THR A 296 -5.71 24.56 0.94
C THR A 296 -6.24 23.31 1.63
N SER A 297 -5.95 22.10 1.11
CA SER A 297 -6.31 20.84 1.73
C SER A 297 -5.81 20.76 3.18
N HIS A 298 -4.53 21.10 3.41
CA HIS A 298 -3.95 21.11 4.75
C HIS A 298 -4.61 22.11 5.69
N THR A 299 -4.91 23.33 5.19
CA THR A 299 -5.58 24.36 5.98
C THR A 299 -6.98 23.90 6.40
N VAL A 300 -7.77 23.39 5.45
CA VAL A 300 -9.12 22.89 5.72
C VAL A 300 -9.11 21.66 6.63
N ARG A 301 -8.12 20.77 6.48
CA ARG A 301 -7.94 19.62 7.37
C ARG A 301 -7.70 20.06 8.83
N ARG A 302 -6.83 21.05 9.05
CA ARG A 302 -6.61 21.61 10.40
C ARG A 302 -7.89 22.25 10.96
N ALA A 303 -8.66 22.93 10.13
CA ALA A 303 -9.97 23.44 10.56
C ALA A 303 -10.94 22.31 10.93
N ALA A 304 -10.89 21.18 10.21
CA ALA A 304 -11.70 20.00 10.52
C ALA A 304 -11.30 19.31 11.83
N ASP A 305 -10.04 19.43 12.28
CA ASP A 305 -9.60 18.97 13.60
C ASP A 305 -10.24 19.82 14.73
N LEU A 306 -10.48 21.11 14.46
CA LEU A 306 -11.14 22.03 15.42
C LEU A 306 -12.68 21.99 15.33
N PHE A 307 -13.21 21.73 14.13
CA PHE A 307 -14.65 21.63 13.86
C PHE A 307 -14.99 20.29 13.20
N PRO A 308 -15.21 19.22 14.00
CA PRO A 308 -15.40 17.85 13.51
C PRO A 308 -16.44 17.63 12.41
N PRO A 309 -17.58 18.39 12.36
CA PRO A 309 -18.52 18.26 11.25
C PRO A 309 -17.90 18.49 9.87
N LEU A 310 -16.89 19.37 9.74
CA LEU A 310 -16.21 19.63 8.48
C LEU A 310 -15.51 18.37 7.93
N ALA A 311 -15.06 17.47 8.80
CA ALA A 311 -14.44 16.20 8.38
C ALA A 311 -15.39 15.29 7.58
N TYR A 312 -16.71 15.50 7.62
CA TYR A 312 -17.66 14.74 6.79
C TYR A 312 -17.53 15.11 5.30
N LEU A 313 -17.03 16.29 4.99
CA LEU A 313 -16.84 16.81 3.63
C LEU A 313 -15.44 16.53 3.06
N ALA A 314 -14.57 15.88 3.84
CA ALA A 314 -13.25 15.48 3.35
C ALA A 314 -13.39 14.51 2.17
N ASP A 315 -12.56 14.69 1.15
CA ASP A 315 -12.55 13.83 -0.05
C ASP A 315 -11.88 12.49 0.19
N SER A 316 -10.95 12.45 1.13
CA SER A 316 -10.34 11.21 1.58
C SER A 316 -10.33 11.09 3.11
N LEU A 317 -10.47 9.85 3.57
CA LEU A 317 -10.56 9.51 4.98
C LEU A 317 -9.53 8.45 5.35
N TRP A 318 -8.91 8.64 6.49
CA TRP A 318 -8.33 7.55 7.25
C TRP A 318 -9.41 6.81 8.01
N VAL A 319 -9.40 5.51 7.90
CA VAL A 319 -10.22 4.56 8.65
C VAL A 319 -9.29 3.74 9.51
N GLN A 320 -9.44 3.88 10.82
CA GLN A 320 -8.64 3.17 11.81
C GLN A 320 -9.54 2.21 12.59
N ALA A 321 -9.12 0.96 12.74
CA ALA A 321 -9.81 -0.04 13.55
C ALA A 321 -8.78 -0.95 14.24
N GLN A 322 -9.23 -1.76 15.19
CA GLN A 322 -8.36 -2.67 15.95
C GLN A 322 -8.92 -4.08 15.97
N SER A 323 -8.04 -5.07 15.92
CA SER A 323 -8.39 -6.44 16.30
C SER A 323 -8.77 -6.49 17.79
N PRO A 324 -9.72 -7.35 18.21
CA PRO A 324 -10.00 -7.55 19.61
C PRO A 324 -8.73 -7.91 20.41
N PRO A 325 -8.63 -7.48 21.68
CA PRO A 325 -7.56 -7.96 22.55
C PRO A 325 -7.67 -9.46 22.79
N SER A 326 -6.60 -10.09 23.25
CA SER A 326 -6.66 -11.46 23.76
C SER A 326 -7.69 -11.54 24.89
N SER A 327 -8.56 -12.53 24.83
CA SER A 327 -9.51 -12.85 25.90
C SER A 327 -8.79 -13.37 27.14
#